data_c8145e841130dc73cbd892d901439880
#
_entry.id   c8145e841130dc73cbd892d901439880
#
_cell.length_a   1.000
_cell.length_b   1.000
_cell.length_c   1.000
_cell.angle_alpha   90.00
_cell.angle_beta   90.00
_cell.angle_gamma   90.00
#
_symmetry.space_group_name_H-M   'P 1'
#
loop_
_entity.id
_entity.type
_entity.pdbx_description
1 polymer ?
#
loop_
_entity_poly.entity_id
_entity_poly.type
_entity_poly.pdbx_seq_one_letter_code
_entity_poly.pdbx_strand_id
1 'polypeptide(L)'
;MCIRDSLRTVFSGDKALRQRQALVLWPDQQPRLEVEGFELHRGYSEATDACQALCAEQDLGWVWSRDDHQGVTSGTYLHGIFDNGPWRRRWLNRLRRRRGLTDLSEQQPHHSRQRDVLLDRLADAFEKHVNLEPLLQSST
;
A
#
# COMPACT_ATOMS: atom_id res chain seq x y z
N MET A 1 -8.09 -28.56 -11.07
CA MET A 1 -7.69 -27.27 -10.46
C MET A 1 -7.29 -26.36 -11.63
N CYS A 2 -8.20 -25.49 -12.07
CA CYS A 2 -7.88 -24.55 -13.14
C CYS A 2 -7.11 -23.37 -12.52
N ILE A 3 -5.81 -23.35 -12.72
CA ILE A 3 -5.01 -22.14 -12.54
C ILE A 3 -5.35 -21.28 -13.76
N ARG A 4 -6.17 -20.23 -13.57
CA ARG A 4 -6.30 -19.19 -14.58
C ARG A 4 -5.12 -18.25 -14.39
N ASP A 5 -4.25 -18.24 -15.37
CA ASP A 5 -3.15 -17.27 -15.44
C ASP A 5 -3.76 -15.89 -15.72
N SER A 6 -4.09 -15.18 -14.64
CA SER A 6 -4.67 -13.83 -14.73
C SER A 6 -3.62 -12.73 -14.96
N LEU A 7 -2.34 -13.05 -14.74
CA LEU A 7 -1.20 -12.17 -14.96
C LEU A 7 -0.08 -12.93 -15.65
N ARG A 8 0.52 -12.30 -16.65
CA ARG A 8 1.77 -12.74 -17.27
C ARG A 8 2.88 -11.78 -16.87
N THR A 9 3.91 -12.27 -16.20
CA THR A 9 5.08 -11.47 -15.81
C THR A 9 6.27 -11.83 -16.68
N VAL A 10 6.89 -10.80 -17.24
CA VAL A 10 8.14 -10.92 -17.99
C VAL A 10 9.23 -10.21 -17.21
N PHE A 11 10.29 -10.95 -16.87
CA PHE A 11 11.42 -10.37 -16.18
C PHE A 11 12.33 -9.61 -17.14
N SER A 12 12.77 -8.43 -16.74
CA SER A 12 13.78 -7.64 -17.44
C SER A 12 14.99 -7.40 -16.55
N GLY A 13 16.12 -6.99 -17.16
CA GLY A 13 17.34 -6.64 -16.42
C GLY A 13 17.19 -5.40 -15.54
N ASP A 14 16.28 -4.51 -15.91
CA ASP A 14 16.09 -3.23 -15.25
C ASP A 14 15.23 -3.39 -13.99
N LYS A 15 15.67 -2.72 -12.93
CA LYS A 15 14.96 -2.65 -11.65
C LYS A 15 14.25 -1.31 -11.54
N ALA A 16 12.93 -1.34 -11.42
CA ALA A 16 12.19 -0.16 -11.01
C ALA A 16 12.33 0.01 -9.49
N LEU A 17 12.76 1.19 -9.06
CA LEU A 17 12.81 1.60 -7.66
C LEU A 17 12.51 3.09 -7.59
N ARG A 18 11.28 3.44 -7.24
CA ARG A 18 10.85 4.84 -7.17
C ARG A 18 9.67 5.03 -6.24
N GLN A 19 9.58 6.21 -5.64
CA GLN A 19 8.35 6.63 -4.95
C GLN A 19 7.27 6.92 -5.98
N ARG A 20 6.05 6.49 -5.68
CA ARG A 20 4.87 6.70 -6.52
C ARG A 20 3.70 7.20 -5.70
N GLN A 21 2.92 8.05 -6.33
CA GLN A 21 1.56 8.35 -5.92
C GLN A 21 0.63 7.77 -6.99
N ALA A 22 -0.47 7.19 -6.56
CA ALA A 22 -1.41 6.55 -7.45
C ALA A 22 -2.84 6.80 -7.00
N LEU A 23 -3.74 6.89 -7.98
CA LEU A 23 -5.16 7.05 -7.73
C LEU A 23 -5.83 5.68 -7.70
N VAL A 24 -6.34 5.25 -6.56
CA VAL A 24 -6.91 3.92 -6.40
C VAL A 24 -8.32 3.86 -6.97
N LEU A 25 -8.58 2.80 -7.75
CA LEU A 25 -9.88 2.52 -8.36
C LEU A 25 -10.66 1.43 -7.61
N TRP A 26 -9.98 0.59 -6.84
CA TRP A 26 -10.59 -0.50 -6.09
C TRP A 26 -10.29 -0.36 -4.57
N PRO A 27 -11.16 -0.77 -3.62
CA PRO A 27 -12.40 -1.56 -3.81
C PRO A 27 -13.63 -0.77 -4.23
N ASP A 28 -13.67 0.52 -4.01
CA ASP A 28 -14.80 1.40 -4.34
C ASP A 28 -14.25 2.58 -5.15
N GLN A 29 -14.85 2.83 -6.32
CA GLN A 29 -14.36 3.84 -7.26
C GLN A 29 -14.62 5.28 -6.79
N GLN A 30 -15.52 5.49 -5.83
CA GLN A 30 -15.86 6.83 -5.33
C GLN A 30 -15.98 6.85 -3.79
N PRO A 31 -15.54 7.91 -3.13
CA PRO A 31 -14.62 8.92 -3.65
C PRO A 31 -13.25 8.29 -3.95
N ARG A 32 -12.58 8.80 -4.98
CA ARG A 32 -11.23 8.34 -5.33
C ARG A 32 -10.25 8.66 -4.20
N LEU A 33 -9.39 7.73 -3.90
CA LEU A 33 -8.32 7.90 -2.90
C LEU A 33 -6.98 7.90 -3.59
N GLU A 34 -6.16 8.87 -3.22
CA GLU A 34 -4.75 8.87 -3.55
C GLU A 34 -3.99 8.05 -2.51
N VAL A 35 -3.08 7.23 -2.99
CA VAL A 35 -2.18 6.42 -2.17
C VAL A 35 -0.74 6.69 -2.58
N GLU A 36 0.15 6.59 -1.63
CA GLU A 36 1.58 6.69 -1.83
C GLU A 36 2.29 5.40 -1.44
N GLY A 37 3.42 5.15 -2.05
CA GLY A 37 4.24 4.00 -1.73
C GLY A 37 5.49 3.89 -2.59
N PHE A 38 6.15 2.76 -2.48
CA PHE A 38 7.35 2.43 -3.24
C PHE A 38 7.02 1.41 -4.34
N GLU A 39 7.31 1.75 -5.58
CA GLU A 39 7.33 0.78 -6.67
C GLU A 39 8.68 0.07 -6.67
N LEU A 40 8.65 -1.26 -6.54
CA LEU A 40 9.85 -2.10 -6.53
C LEU A 40 9.59 -3.41 -7.26
N HIS A 41 10.14 -3.56 -8.46
CA HIS A 41 10.07 -4.82 -9.21
C HIS A 41 11.15 -4.90 -10.30
N ARG A 42 11.30 -6.09 -10.89
CA ARG A 42 12.06 -6.32 -12.12
C ARG A 42 11.14 -6.89 -13.18
N GLY A 43 11.11 -6.25 -14.36
CA GLY A 43 10.21 -6.63 -15.43
C GLY A 43 8.87 -5.94 -15.35
N TYR A 44 7.92 -6.48 -16.08
CA TYR A 44 6.56 -5.94 -16.16
C TYR A 44 5.54 -7.08 -16.16
N SER A 45 4.34 -6.76 -15.70
CA SER A 45 3.21 -7.69 -15.73
C SER A 45 2.11 -7.14 -16.62
N GLU A 46 1.53 -8.03 -17.39
CA GLU A 46 0.35 -7.77 -18.22
C GLU A 46 -0.84 -8.52 -17.65
N ALA A 47 -1.95 -7.83 -17.51
CA ALA A 47 -3.20 -8.44 -17.07
C ALA A 47 -3.93 -9.08 -18.26
N THR A 48 -4.59 -10.19 -18.01
CA THR A 48 -5.59 -10.74 -18.91
C THR A 48 -6.93 -9.99 -18.75
N ASP A 49 -7.85 -10.18 -19.68
CA ASP A 49 -9.16 -9.53 -19.69
C ASP A 49 -10.01 -9.78 -18.43
N ALA A 50 -9.62 -10.76 -17.60
CA ALA A 50 -10.30 -11.08 -16.35
C ALA A 50 -9.88 -10.19 -15.16
N CYS A 51 -8.88 -9.32 -15.34
CA CYS A 51 -8.36 -8.44 -14.29
C CYS A 51 -8.86 -7.01 -14.47
N GLN A 52 -9.15 -6.37 -13.34
CA GLN A 52 -9.40 -4.93 -13.27
C GLN A 52 -8.16 -4.22 -12.76
N ALA A 53 -7.94 -2.98 -13.17
CA ALA A 53 -6.86 -2.17 -12.61
C ALA A 53 -7.16 -1.82 -11.14
N LEU A 54 -6.14 -1.98 -10.30
CA LEU A 54 -6.20 -1.55 -8.90
C LEU A 54 -6.09 -0.02 -8.80
N CYS A 55 -5.26 0.58 -9.63
CA CYS A 55 -4.99 2.00 -9.68
C CYS A 55 -5.26 2.54 -11.10
N ALA A 56 -5.40 3.85 -11.24
CA ALA A 56 -5.51 4.51 -12.54
C ALA A 56 -4.26 4.29 -13.38
N GLU A 57 -3.11 4.20 -12.73
CA GLU A 57 -1.85 3.77 -13.31
C GLU A 57 -1.88 2.24 -13.47
N GLN A 58 -2.19 1.80 -14.69
CA GLN A 58 -2.52 0.40 -15.00
C GLN A 58 -1.38 -0.60 -14.75
N ASP A 59 -0.14 -0.13 -14.65
CA ASP A 59 1.04 -0.93 -14.42
C ASP A 59 1.34 -1.21 -12.93
N LEU A 60 0.61 -0.59 -12.00
CA LEU A 60 0.90 -0.65 -10.57
C LEU A 60 0.16 -1.75 -9.81
N GLY A 61 -0.93 -2.27 -10.36
CA GLY A 61 -1.65 -3.32 -9.66
C GLY A 61 -2.96 -3.74 -10.31
N TRP A 62 -3.39 -4.93 -9.96
CA TRP A 62 -4.54 -5.60 -10.53
C TRP A 62 -5.42 -6.24 -9.48
N VAL A 63 -6.69 -6.37 -9.83
CA VAL A 63 -7.70 -7.04 -9.01
C VAL A 63 -8.40 -8.08 -9.86
N TRP A 64 -8.47 -9.27 -9.36
CA TRP A 64 -9.20 -10.37 -9.94
C TRP A 64 -10.32 -10.84 -8.99
N SER A 65 -11.53 -10.90 -9.48
CA SER A 65 -12.69 -11.41 -8.76
C SER A 65 -13.15 -12.73 -9.38
N ARG A 66 -13.44 -13.71 -8.56
CA ARG A 66 -14.12 -14.94 -9.00
C ARG A 66 -15.61 -14.66 -9.22
N ASP A 67 -16.17 -15.28 -10.26
CA ASP A 67 -17.60 -15.15 -10.62
C ASP A 67 -18.54 -15.63 -9.52
N ASP A 68 -18.06 -16.48 -8.62
CA ASP A 68 -18.80 -17.04 -7.50
C ASP A 68 -18.89 -16.12 -6.27
N HIS A 69 -18.42 -14.90 -6.36
CA HIS A 69 -18.34 -13.91 -5.25
C HIS A 69 -17.57 -14.39 -3.99
N GLN A 70 -16.90 -15.54 -4.06
CA GLN A 70 -16.23 -16.12 -2.89
C GLN A 70 -14.83 -15.62 -2.63
N GLY A 71 -14.20 -14.92 -3.58
CA GLY A 71 -12.85 -14.44 -3.38
C GLY A 71 -12.49 -13.27 -4.28
N VAL A 72 -11.66 -12.40 -3.75
CA VAL A 72 -10.98 -11.37 -4.51
C VAL A 72 -9.50 -11.53 -4.26
N THR A 73 -8.73 -11.61 -5.32
CA THR A 73 -7.26 -11.59 -5.26
C THR A 73 -6.79 -10.27 -5.84
N SER A 74 -5.89 -9.60 -5.16
CA SER A 74 -5.26 -8.39 -5.67
C SER A 74 -3.76 -8.48 -5.52
N GLY A 75 -3.05 -7.90 -6.48
CA GLY A 75 -1.60 -7.80 -6.47
C GLY A 75 -1.16 -6.40 -6.88
N THR A 76 -0.10 -5.91 -6.29
CA THR A 76 0.43 -4.59 -6.61
C THR A 76 1.94 -4.56 -6.49
N TYR A 77 2.58 -3.74 -7.31
CA TYR A 77 3.98 -3.36 -7.19
C TYR A 77 4.20 -2.18 -6.23
N LEU A 78 3.12 -1.60 -5.72
CA LEU A 78 3.19 -0.50 -4.77
C LEU A 78 3.36 -1.02 -3.34
N HIS A 79 4.59 -1.09 -2.89
CA HIS A 79 4.92 -1.42 -1.51
C HIS A 79 4.46 -0.30 -0.57
N GLY A 80 3.95 -0.66 0.61
CA GLY A 80 3.43 0.30 1.58
C GLY A 80 2.00 0.79 1.29
N ILE A 81 1.29 0.20 0.32
CA ILE A 81 -0.10 0.60 0.02
C ILE A 81 -1.00 0.55 1.25
N PHE A 82 -0.78 -0.39 2.17
CA PHE A 82 -1.53 -0.49 3.43
C PHE A 82 -1.12 0.54 4.50
N ASP A 83 -0.06 1.31 4.29
CA ASP A 83 0.31 2.41 5.16
C ASP A 83 -0.62 3.61 4.97
N ASN A 84 -1.32 3.66 3.84
CA ASN A 84 -2.33 4.66 3.54
C ASN A 84 -3.62 4.38 4.35
N GLY A 85 -3.80 5.11 5.44
CA GLY A 85 -4.86 4.88 6.42
C GLY A 85 -6.27 4.82 5.83
N PRO A 86 -6.70 5.82 5.04
CA PRO A 86 -8.03 5.84 4.42
C PRO A 86 -8.26 4.63 3.51
N TRP A 87 -7.32 4.30 2.63
CA TRP A 87 -7.45 3.16 1.73
C TRP A 87 -7.47 1.83 2.48
N ARG A 88 -6.57 1.65 3.44
CA ARG A 88 -6.56 0.47 4.32
C ARG A 88 -7.91 0.28 5.02
N ARG A 89 -8.49 1.36 5.53
CA ARG A 89 -9.80 1.31 6.19
C ARG A 89 -10.92 0.95 5.22
N ARG A 90 -10.92 1.52 4.02
CA ARG A 90 -11.90 1.19 2.98
C ARG A 90 -11.81 -0.28 2.58
N TRP A 91 -10.61 -0.80 2.40
CA TRP A 91 -10.38 -2.22 2.12
C TRP A 91 -10.92 -3.11 3.25
N LEU A 92 -10.65 -2.77 4.51
CA LEU A 92 -11.18 -3.48 5.68
C LEU A 92 -12.70 -3.36 5.79
N ASN A 93 -13.29 -2.20 5.48
CA ASN A 93 -14.74 -2.02 5.48
C ASN A 93 -15.43 -2.93 4.45
N ARG A 94 -14.81 -3.14 3.29
CA ARG A 94 -15.31 -4.15 2.34
C ARG A 94 -15.41 -5.55 2.97
N LEU A 95 -14.38 -5.97 3.71
CA LEU A 95 -14.42 -7.25 4.41
C LEU A 95 -15.46 -7.28 5.53
N ARG A 96 -15.65 -6.16 6.24
CA ARG A 96 -16.67 -6.00 7.27
C ARG A 96 -18.07 -6.15 6.67
N ARG A 97 -18.39 -5.44 5.58
CA ARG A 97 -19.67 -5.53 4.86
C ARG A 97 -20.00 -6.98 4.44
N ARG A 98 -19.02 -7.74 3.97
CA ARG A 98 -19.18 -9.17 3.61
C ARG A 98 -19.55 -10.04 4.81
N ARG A 99 -19.28 -9.59 6.03
CA ARG A 99 -19.63 -10.26 7.29
C ARG A 99 -20.85 -9.64 7.99
N GLY A 100 -21.57 -8.76 7.31
CA GLY A 100 -22.74 -8.06 7.89
C GLY A 100 -22.37 -7.03 8.96
N LEU A 101 -21.10 -6.60 9.03
CA LEU A 101 -20.64 -5.59 9.99
C LEU A 101 -20.69 -4.20 9.38
N THR A 102 -21.02 -3.20 10.19
CA THR A 102 -21.05 -1.78 9.80
C THR A 102 -19.64 -1.26 9.48
N ASP A 103 -19.58 -0.29 8.57
CA ASP A 103 -18.34 0.39 8.23
C ASP A 103 -17.82 1.22 9.42
N LEU A 104 -16.51 1.33 9.49
CA LEU A 104 -15.81 2.23 10.41
C LEU A 104 -15.27 3.43 9.64
N SER A 105 -15.04 4.55 10.34
CA SER A 105 -14.53 5.80 9.75
C SER A 105 -13.26 5.59 8.93
N GLU A 106 -13.24 6.12 7.71
CA GLU A 106 -12.08 6.12 6.83
C GLU A 106 -11.04 7.18 7.20
N GLN A 107 -11.35 8.08 8.12
CA GLN A 107 -10.44 9.10 8.63
C GLN A 107 -9.35 8.46 9.51
N GLN A 108 -8.47 7.74 8.87
CA GLN A 108 -7.34 7.08 9.54
C GLN A 108 -6.05 7.75 9.10
N PRO A 109 -5.13 8.05 10.02
CA PRO A 109 -3.84 8.62 9.65
C PRO A 109 -3.00 7.61 8.87
N HIS A 110 -2.11 8.14 8.03
CA HIS A 110 -1.09 7.34 7.37
C HIS A 110 -0.11 6.78 8.40
N HIS A 111 0.31 5.55 8.21
CA HIS A 111 1.23 4.88 9.15
C HIS A 111 2.59 5.59 9.20
N SER A 112 3.10 6.06 8.06
CA SER A 112 4.35 6.83 7.99
C SER A 112 4.31 8.05 8.91
N ARG A 113 3.24 8.85 8.84
CA ARG A 113 3.08 10.03 9.70
C ARG A 113 3.01 9.69 11.18
N GLN A 114 2.33 8.61 11.55
CA GLN A 114 2.28 8.16 12.94
C GLN A 114 3.64 7.73 13.44
N ARG A 115 4.39 7.01 12.61
CA ARG A 115 5.76 6.59 12.92
C ARG A 115 6.67 7.79 13.11
N ASP A 116 6.62 8.78 12.22
CA ASP A 116 7.46 9.96 12.28
C ASP A 116 7.20 10.76 13.57
N VAL A 117 5.94 11.00 13.94
CA VAL A 117 5.57 11.61 15.23
C VAL A 117 6.09 10.81 16.42
N LEU A 118 6.09 9.48 16.33
CA LEU A 118 6.60 8.63 17.40
C LEU A 118 8.13 8.72 17.51
N LEU A 119 8.82 8.76 16.39
CA LEU A 119 10.28 8.93 16.33
C LEU A 119 10.71 10.30 16.88
N ASP A 120 10.01 11.37 16.52
CA ASP A 120 10.27 12.71 17.06
C ASP A 120 10.12 12.72 18.58
N ARG A 121 9.03 12.15 19.12
CA ARG A 121 8.84 12.02 20.57
C ARG A 121 9.93 11.21 21.25
N LEU A 122 10.41 10.17 20.59
CA LEU A 122 11.52 9.35 21.10
C LEU A 122 12.82 10.16 21.09
N ALA A 123 13.09 10.92 20.05
CA ALA A 123 14.25 11.81 19.97
C ALA A 123 14.22 12.86 21.07
N ASP A 124 13.09 13.56 21.25
CA ASP A 124 12.89 14.55 22.32
C ASP A 124 13.14 13.96 23.70
N ALA A 125 12.61 12.76 23.95
CA ALA A 125 12.82 12.05 25.23
C ALA A 125 14.29 11.66 25.42
N PHE A 126 14.96 11.25 24.35
CA PHE A 126 16.38 10.89 24.39
C PHE A 126 17.24 12.13 24.70
N GLU A 127 17.04 13.25 24.01
CA GLU A 127 17.75 14.50 24.27
C GLU A 127 17.56 15.00 25.70
N LYS A 128 16.35 14.84 26.25
CA LYS A 128 16.05 15.25 27.61
C LYS A 128 16.72 14.43 28.69
N HIS A 129 16.98 13.16 28.43
CA HIS A 129 17.44 12.21 29.46
C HIS A 129 18.84 11.67 29.24
N VAL A 130 19.46 11.92 28.09
CA VAL A 130 20.80 11.45 27.74
C VAL A 130 21.72 12.64 27.50
N ASN A 131 22.85 12.69 28.20
CA ASN A 131 23.87 13.68 27.90
C ASN A 131 24.65 13.26 26.64
N LEU A 132 24.48 14.03 25.56
CA LEU A 132 25.10 13.77 24.26
C LEU A 132 26.49 14.41 24.10
N GLU A 133 26.88 15.33 24.99
CA GLU A 133 28.17 16.05 24.87
C GLU A 133 29.38 15.12 24.72
N PRO A 134 29.49 14.01 25.50
CA PRO A 134 30.64 13.12 25.37
C PRO A 134 30.73 12.41 24.02
N LEU A 135 29.58 12.18 23.35
CA LEU A 135 29.52 11.50 22.06
C LEU A 135 29.89 12.46 20.92
N LEU A 136 29.53 13.74 21.03
CA LEU A 136 29.83 14.75 20.01
C LEU A 136 31.27 15.24 20.05
N GLN A 137 31.93 15.19 21.23
CA GLN A 137 33.33 15.61 21.38
C GLN A 137 34.34 14.55 20.94
N SER A 138 33.95 13.29 20.77
CA SER A 138 34.83 12.20 20.33
C SER A 138 34.97 12.08 18.79
N SER A 139 34.39 12.98 18.03
CA SER A 139 34.38 12.96 16.56
C SER A 139 35.30 13.99 15.90
N THR A 140 36.30 14.53 16.65
CA THR A 140 37.29 15.51 16.15
C THR A 140 38.69 14.88 16.04
#